data_4b29b7c3779ebf2ddde01404436a9a17
#
_entry.id   4b29b7c3779ebf2ddde01404436a9a17
#
_cell.length_a   1.000
_cell.length_b   1.000
_cell.length_c   1.000
_cell.angle_alpha   90.00
_cell.angle_beta   90.00
_cell.angle_gamma   90.00
#
_symmetry.space_group_name_H-M   'P 1'
#
loop_
_entity.id
_entity.type
_entity.pdbx_description
1 polymer ?
#
loop_
_entity_poly.entity_id
_entity_poly.type
_entity_poly.pdbx_seq_one_letter_code
_entity_poly.pdbx_strand_id
1 'polypeptide(L)'
;SLARIVIPIPPQTIMRIVYPKNNHTQWRGLPYHALAFEILSLYIDDIPAADLRDIVSRTYTEEVFGTKEIVPLKTLQPGLHLEALSNGPTLAFKDMAMQLLGNLFEYELGRRGETLNILGATSGDTGSAAEYAMRGKKGVRVFMLSPHGRMSPFQQAQMFSLQDPNIHNIAIEGVFDDCQDIVKAVSNDLAFKQRHHIGTVNSINWAR
;
A
#
# COMPACT_ATOMS: atom_id res chain seq x y z
N SER A 1 -6.68 14.59 11.62
CA SER A 1 -5.86 13.47 12.07
C SER A 1 -5.81 12.45 10.95
N LEU A 2 -4.61 12.00 10.55
CA LEU A 2 -4.36 10.94 9.55
C LEU A 2 -5.13 9.63 9.85
N ALA A 3 -5.68 9.48 11.05
CA ALA A 3 -6.55 8.37 11.43
C ALA A 3 -7.90 8.33 10.67
N ARG A 4 -8.22 9.32 9.83
CA ARG A 4 -9.45 9.36 9.05
C ARG A 4 -9.32 8.83 7.61
N ILE A 5 -8.16 8.34 7.19
CA ILE A 5 -8.06 7.57 5.93
C ILE A 5 -8.52 6.12 6.13
N VAL A 6 -8.84 5.70 7.35
CA VAL A 6 -9.64 4.50 7.59
C VAL A 6 -11.10 4.92 7.46
N ILE A 7 -11.61 4.93 6.25
CA ILE A 7 -13.03 5.12 5.98
C ILE A 7 -13.74 3.93 6.64
N PRO A 8 -14.55 4.12 7.68
CA PRO A 8 -15.41 3.05 8.17
C PRO A 8 -16.49 2.84 7.11
N ILE A 9 -16.22 1.97 6.14
CA ILE A 9 -17.21 1.61 5.13
C ILE A 9 -18.23 0.71 5.82
N PRO A 10 -19.49 1.14 5.97
CA PRO A 10 -20.51 0.30 6.59
C PRO A 10 -20.63 -1.02 5.82
N PRO A 11 -20.83 -2.16 6.48
CA PRO A 11 -21.03 -3.45 5.82
C PRO A 11 -22.06 -3.42 4.70
N GLN A 12 -23.11 -2.60 4.86
CA GLN A 12 -24.15 -2.40 3.85
C GLN A 12 -23.61 -1.72 2.56
N THR A 13 -22.59 -0.88 2.66
CA THR A 13 -21.96 -0.23 1.51
C THR A 13 -21.15 -1.23 0.73
N ILE A 14 -20.40 -2.12 1.39
CA ILE A 14 -19.67 -3.22 0.75
C ILE A 14 -20.65 -4.14 0.01
N MET A 15 -21.74 -4.54 0.65
CA MET A 15 -22.79 -5.36 0.01
C MET A 15 -23.40 -4.68 -1.22
N ARG A 16 -23.56 -3.37 -1.21
CA ARG A 16 -24.05 -2.61 -2.39
C ARG A 16 -23.05 -2.59 -3.54
N ILE A 17 -21.76 -2.65 -3.27
CA ILE A 17 -20.71 -2.59 -4.29
C ILE A 17 -20.42 -3.97 -4.86
N VAL A 18 -20.35 -4.99 -4.00
CA VAL A 18 -20.13 -6.38 -4.43
C VAL A 18 -21.33 -6.92 -5.23
N TYR A 19 -22.53 -6.39 -4.97
CA TYR A 19 -23.76 -6.78 -5.69
C TYR A 19 -24.59 -5.57 -6.16
N PRO A 20 -24.02 -4.65 -6.98
CA PRO A 20 -24.88 -3.67 -7.62
C PRO A 20 -25.79 -4.39 -8.61
N LYS A 21 -27.09 -4.25 -8.42
CA LYS A 21 -28.09 -4.96 -9.22
C LYS A 21 -28.02 -4.72 -10.72
N ASN A 22 -27.19 -3.80 -11.23
CA ASN A 22 -27.33 -3.37 -12.63
C ASN A 22 -26.10 -2.89 -13.41
N ASN A 23 -24.83 -2.92 -13.00
CA ASN A 23 -23.85 -2.20 -13.83
C ASN A 23 -22.40 -2.68 -13.92
N HIS A 24 -22.10 -3.96 -13.74
CA HIS A 24 -20.75 -4.45 -14.09
C HIS A 24 -20.47 -4.39 -15.60
N THR A 25 -21.48 -4.27 -16.45
CA THR A 25 -21.32 -4.22 -17.89
C THR A 25 -20.70 -2.90 -18.38
N GLN A 26 -20.96 -1.79 -17.69
CA GLN A 26 -20.40 -0.49 -18.07
C GLN A 26 -18.89 -0.38 -17.80
N TRP A 27 -18.35 -1.19 -16.85
CA TRP A 27 -16.95 -1.22 -16.51
C TRP A 27 -16.16 -2.29 -17.29
N ARG A 28 -16.88 -3.13 -18.04
CA ARG A 28 -16.24 -4.17 -18.84
C ARG A 28 -15.37 -3.56 -19.93
N GLY A 29 -14.11 -3.98 -19.99
CA GLY A 29 -13.15 -3.48 -20.98
C GLY A 29 -12.44 -2.18 -20.60
N LEU A 30 -12.73 -1.61 -19.41
CA LEU A 30 -11.93 -0.50 -18.90
C LEU A 30 -10.49 -0.97 -18.62
N PRO A 31 -9.47 -0.14 -18.91
CA PRO A 31 -8.13 -0.41 -18.43
C PRO A 31 -8.10 -0.36 -16.89
N TYR A 32 -7.15 -1.08 -16.27
CA TYR A 32 -7.13 -1.29 -14.82
C TYR A 32 -7.21 0.01 -14.02
N HIS A 33 -6.43 1.04 -14.37
CA HIS A 33 -6.45 2.32 -13.67
C HIS A 33 -7.82 3.02 -13.76
N ALA A 34 -8.53 2.89 -14.88
CA ALA A 34 -9.86 3.48 -15.01
C ALA A 34 -10.89 2.71 -14.17
N LEU A 35 -10.83 1.37 -14.16
CA LEU A 35 -11.65 0.55 -13.29
C LEU A 35 -11.38 0.86 -11.81
N ALA A 36 -10.12 0.97 -11.43
CA ALA A 36 -9.72 1.34 -10.06
C ALA A 36 -10.26 2.71 -9.67
N PHE A 37 -10.24 3.71 -10.58
CA PHE A 37 -10.85 5.01 -10.32
C PHE A 37 -12.35 4.90 -10.07
N GLU A 38 -13.08 4.18 -10.91
CA GLU A 38 -14.55 4.01 -10.75
C GLU A 38 -14.89 3.38 -9.38
N ILE A 39 -14.13 2.35 -8.98
CA ILE A 39 -14.35 1.68 -7.69
C ILE A 39 -13.94 2.59 -6.53
N LEU A 40 -12.77 3.21 -6.57
CA LEU A 40 -12.27 4.05 -5.46
C LEU A 40 -13.12 5.30 -5.26
N SER A 41 -13.69 5.86 -6.32
CA SER A 41 -14.60 7.01 -6.25
C SER A 41 -15.87 6.74 -5.44
N LEU A 42 -16.22 5.47 -5.22
CA LEU A 42 -17.35 5.08 -4.38
C LEU A 42 -17.03 5.20 -2.87
N TYR A 43 -15.75 5.29 -2.51
CA TYR A 43 -15.26 5.28 -1.13
C TYR A 43 -14.50 6.53 -0.74
N ILE A 44 -13.85 7.19 -1.70
CA ILE A 44 -13.03 8.37 -1.51
C ILE A 44 -13.82 9.54 -2.09
N ASP A 45 -14.44 10.32 -1.21
CA ASP A 45 -15.26 11.48 -1.54
C ASP A 45 -14.62 12.81 -1.10
N ASP A 46 -13.52 12.76 -0.38
CA ASP A 46 -12.77 13.91 0.14
C ASP A 46 -11.54 14.30 -0.71
N ILE A 47 -11.28 13.56 -1.79
CA ILE A 47 -10.29 13.89 -2.83
C ILE A 47 -11.05 14.31 -4.10
N PRO A 48 -10.72 15.47 -4.71
CA PRO A 48 -11.30 15.86 -5.99
C PRO A 48 -11.13 14.78 -7.05
N ALA A 49 -12.18 14.50 -7.82
CA ALA A 49 -12.19 13.42 -8.81
C ALA A 49 -11.04 13.49 -9.83
N ALA A 50 -10.62 14.71 -10.21
CA ALA A 50 -9.47 14.90 -11.10
C ALA A 50 -8.17 14.43 -10.46
N ASP A 51 -7.96 14.77 -9.18
CA ASP A 51 -6.75 14.39 -8.43
C ASP A 51 -6.72 12.88 -8.15
N LEU A 52 -7.85 12.31 -7.77
CA LEU A 52 -7.96 10.85 -7.59
C LEU A 52 -7.66 10.10 -8.89
N ARG A 53 -8.16 10.60 -10.02
CA ARG A 53 -7.89 10.03 -11.34
C ARG A 53 -6.39 10.09 -11.68
N ASP A 54 -5.73 11.21 -11.38
CA ASP A 54 -4.29 11.35 -11.56
C ASP A 54 -3.51 10.36 -10.69
N ILE A 55 -3.84 10.30 -9.39
CA ILE A 55 -3.22 9.37 -8.44
C ILE A 55 -3.31 7.93 -8.94
N VAL A 56 -4.48 7.49 -9.34
CA VAL A 56 -4.72 6.11 -9.79
C VAL A 56 -3.99 5.83 -11.11
N SER A 57 -4.00 6.79 -12.04
CA SER A 57 -3.36 6.64 -13.35
C SER A 57 -1.85 6.53 -13.26
N ARG A 58 -1.20 7.26 -12.36
CA ARG A 58 0.25 7.15 -12.12
C ARG A 58 0.63 5.97 -11.22
N THR A 59 -0.34 5.38 -10.51
CA THR A 59 -0.10 4.19 -9.69
C THR A 59 -0.07 2.93 -10.52
N TYR A 60 -1.12 2.70 -11.33
CA TYR A 60 -1.32 1.46 -12.06
C TYR A 60 -0.87 1.62 -13.52
N THR A 61 0.44 1.55 -13.71
CA THR A 61 1.09 1.71 -15.02
C THR A 61 1.87 0.46 -15.42
N GLU A 62 2.07 0.27 -16.71
CA GLU A 62 2.91 -0.80 -17.24
C GLU A 62 4.35 -0.70 -16.70
N GLU A 63 4.86 0.52 -16.50
CA GLU A 63 6.20 0.75 -15.95
C GLU A 63 6.34 0.18 -14.53
N VAL A 64 5.31 0.36 -13.69
CA VAL A 64 5.32 -0.10 -12.29
C VAL A 64 5.04 -1.60 -12.19
N PHE A 65 4.12 -2.12 -13.01
CA PHE A 65 3.63 -3.50 -12.88
C PHE A 65 4.09 -4.44 -13.99
N GLY A 66 4.94 -3.98 -14.92
CA GLY A 66 5.53 -4.82 -15.96
C GLY A 66 4.56 -5.34 -17.02
N THR A 67 3.29 -4.97 -16.96
CA THR A 67 2.25 -5.37 -17.91
C THR A 67 1.13 -4.32 -18.00
N LYS A 68 0.55 -4.16 -19.18
CA LYS A 68 -0.56 -3.23 -19.43
C LYS A 68 -1.84 -3.61 -18.68
N GLU A 69 -2.05 -4.91 -18.50
CA GLU A 69 -3.21 -5.45 -17.81
C GLU A 69 -3.14 -5.20 -16.30
N ILE A 70 -1.95 -4.91 -15.75
CA ILE A 70 -1.66 -4.78 -14.31
C ILE A 70 -1.91 -6.09 -13.56
N VAL A 71 -3.09 -6.70 -13.76
CA VAL A 71 -3.51 -7.98 -13.20
C VAL A 71 -3.95 -8.89 -14.36
N PRO A 72 -2.99 -9.50 -15.08
CA PRO A 72 -3.32 -10.40 -16.18
C PRO A 72 -3.96 -11.69 -15.68
N LEU A 73 -4.96 -12.16 -16.43
CA LEU A 73 -5.62 -13.45 -16.22
C LEU A 73 -5.04 -14.49 -17.17
N LYS A 74 -4.45 -15.54 -16.63
CA LYS A 74 -3.98 -16.71 -17.40
C LYS A 74 -5.02 -17.82 -17.33
N THR A 75 -5.61 -18.15 -18.46
CA THR A 75 -6.51 -19.32 -18.56
C THR A 75 -5.68 -20.60 -18.53
N LEU A 76 -5.93 -21.46 -17.57
CA LEU A 76 -5.29 -22.78 -17.43
C LEU A 76 -6.10 -23.86 -18.17
N GLN A 77 -7.43 -23.77 -18.05
CA GLN A 77 -8.40 -24.60 -18.78
C GLN A 77 -9.76 -23.90 -18.78
N PRO A 78 -10.74 -24.36 -19.57
CA PRO A 78 -12.07 -23.76 -19.56
C PRO A 78 -12.65 -23.66 -18.14
N GLY A 79 -13.00 -22.43 -17.72
CA GLY A 79 -13.56 -22.14 -16.39
C GLY A 79 -12.54 -22.07 -15.26
N LEU A 80 -11.23 -22.27 -15.51
CA LEU A 80 -10.16 -22.12 -14.51
C LEU A 80 -9.14 -21.09 -14.98
N HIS A 81 -9.00 -20.03 -14.17
CA HIS A 81 -8.11 -18.91 -14.48
C HIS A 81 -7.17 -18.65 -13.30
N LEU A 82 -5.94 -18.27 -13.61
CA LEU A 82 -4.96 -17.77 -12.65
C LEU A 82 -4.91 -16.25 -12.76
N GLU A 83 -5.18 -15.56 -11.67
CA GLU A 83 -5.04 -14.11 -11.54
C GLU A 83 -3.64 -13.77 -11.01
N ALA A 84 -2.84 -13.03 -11.82
CA ALA A 84 -1.46 -12.69 -11.45
C ALA A 84 -1.43 -11.36 -10.70
N LEU A 85 -1.26 -11.41 -9.38
CA LEU A 85 -1.21 -10.24 -8.49
C LEU A 85 0.22 -9.81 -8.10
N SER A 86 1.24 -10.56 -8.49
CA SER A 86 2.62 -10.37 -8.05
C SER A 86 3.53 -9.81 -9.16
N ASN A 87 3.04 -8.84 -9.91
CA ASN A 87 3.78 -8.23 -11.03
C ASN A 87 4.40 -6.86 -10.65
N GLY A 88 4.17 -6.39 -9.43
CA GLY A 88 4.68 -5.11 -8.95
C GLY A 88 6.18 -5.13 -8.63
N PRO A 89 6.73 -3.99 -8.15
CA PRO A 89 8.17 -3.80 -7.97
C PRO A 89 8.85 -4.82 -7.04
N THR A 90 8.13 -5.38 -6.07
CA THR A 90 8.69 -6.35 -5.12
C THR A 90 8.25 -7.78 -5.40
N LEU A 91 7.48 -8.00 -6.46
CA LEU A 91 6.93 -9.30 -6.84
C LEU A 91 6.03 -9.92 -5.75
N ALA A 92 5.44 -9.09 -4.92
CA ALA A 92 4.47 -9.47 -3.91
C ALA A 92 3.11 -8.80 -4.20
N PHE A 93 2.01 -9.51 -3.93
CA PHE A 93 0.66 -8.94 -4.14
C PHE A 93 0.41 -7.65 -3.33
N LYS A 94 1.23 -7.40 -2.32
CA LYS A 94 1.18 -6.20 -1.46
C LYS A 94 1.47 -4.92 -2.24
N ASP A 95 2.21 -5.00 -3.33
CA ASP A 95 2.48 -3.88 -4.22
C ASP A 95 1.18 -3.23 -4.74
N MET A 96 0.15 -4.04 -5.01
CA MET A 96 -1.13 -3.55 -5.50
C MET A 96 -1.75 -2.47 -4.60
N ALA A 97 -1.66 -2.65 -3.28
CA ALA A 97 -2.18 -1.68 -2.31
C ALA A 97 -1.13 -0.64 -1.92
N MET A 98 0.13 -1.04 -1.73
CA MET A 98 1.18 -0.15 -1.22
C MET A 98 1.54 0.95 -2.21
N GLN A 99 1.59 0.67 -3.52
CA GLN A 99 1.87 1.69 -4.53
C GLN A 99 0.79 2.79 -4.52
N LEU A 100 -0.48 2.42 -4.39
CA LEU A 100 -1.56 3.37 -4.25
C LEU A 100 -1.44 4.18 -2.94
N LEU A 101 -1.16 3.49 -1.83
CA LEU A 101 -1.02 4.12 -0.52
C LEU A 101 0.12 5.15 -0.51
N GLY A 102 1.25 4.86 -1.14
CA GLY A 102 2.36 5.79 -1.28
C GLY A 102 1.97 7.08 -2.01
N ASN A 103 1.24 6.96 -3.10
CA ASN A 103 0.75 8.11 -3.86
C ASN A 103 -0.32 8.91 -3.11
N LEU A 104 -1.20 8.24 -2.35
CA LEU A 104 -2.19 8.90 -1.50
C LEU A 104 -1.53 9.65 -0.33
N PHE A 105 -0.52 9.07 0.32
CA PHE A 105 0.22 9.76 1.37
C PHE A 105 0.93 11.01 0.85
N GLU A 106 1.64 10.91 -0.27
CA GLU A 106 2.31 12.06 -0.86
C GLU A 106 1.34 13.19 -1.19
N TYR A 107 0.17 12.85 -1.75
CA TYR A 107 -0.88 13.80 -2.07
C TYR A 107 -1.43 14.49 -0.82
N GLU A 108 -1.86 13.71 0.18
CA GLU A 108 -2.48 14.25 1.40
C GLU A 108 -1.50 15.05 2.25
N LEU A 109 -0.28 14.56 2.43
CA LEU A 109 0.75 15.27 3.17
C LEU A 109 1.13 16.58 2.49
N GLY A 110 1.24 16.57 1.15
CA GLY A 110 1.48 17.77 0.36
C GLY A 110 0.36 18.80 0.49
N ARG A 111 -0.90 18.36 0.45
CA ARG A 111 -2.08 19.21 0.62
C ARG A 111 -2.15 19.86 2.00
N ARG A 112 -1.68 19.15 3.04
CA ARG A 112 -1.72 19.61 4.43
C ARG A 112 -0.46 20.32 4.88
N GLY A 113 0.62 20.26 4.11
CA GLY A 113 1.93 20.75 4.55
C GLY A 113 2.51 19.94 5.74
N GLU A 114 2.14 18.67 5.85
CA GLU A 114 2.51 17.77 6.94
C GLU A 114 3.61 16.80 6.52
N THR A 115 4.21 16.14 7.52
CA THR A 115 5.16 15.04 7.31
C THR A 115 4.73 13.81 8.12
N LEU A 116 5.12 12.63 7.64
CA LEU A 116 4.80 11.35 8.27
C LEU A 116 6.06 10.50 8.39
N ASN A 117 6.30 9.98 9.60
CA ASN A 117 7.29 8.95 9.84
C ASN A 117 6.55 7.61 9.97
N ILE A 118 6.75 6.72 9.01
CA ILE A 118 6.17 5.40 9.02
C ILE A 118 7.08 4.48 9.81
N LEU A 119 6.57 3.89 10.87
CA LEU A 119 7.26 2.87 11.65
C LEU A 119 6.57 1.51 11.42
N GLY A 120 7.34 0.53 10.97
CA GLY A 120 6.82 -0.80 10.68
C GLY A 120 7.77 -1.91 11.12
N ALA A 121 7.21 -3.11 11.31
CA ALA A 121 7.96 -4.35 11.49
C ALA A 121 7.68 -5.28 10.32
N THR A 122 8.70 -5.97 9.84
CA THR A 122 8.57 -6.86 8.71
C THR A 122 9.39 -8.14 8.86
N SER A 123 8.89 -9.22 8.27
CA SER A 123 9.67 -10.42 8.00
C SER A 123 10.17 -10.49 6.55
N GLY A 124 9.85 -9.44 5.74
CA GLY A 124 10.30 -9.29 4.35
C GLY A 124 9.30 -8.63 3.44
N ASP A 125 8.24 -9.31 3.00
CA ASP A 125 7.31 -8.85 1.94
C ASP A 125 6.66 -7.51 2.19
N THR A 126 6.13 -7.29 3.40
CA THR A 126 5.43 -6.04 3.72
C THR A 126 6.39 -4.87 3.77
N GLY A 127 7.58 -5.08 4.34
CA GLY A 127 8.63 -4.07 4.39
C GLY A 127 9.10 -3.67 3.00
N SER A 128 9.46 -4.65 2.17
CA SER A 128 9.86 -4.41 0.79
C SER A 128 8.80 -3.60 0.03
N ALA A 129 7.54 -4.04 0.07
CA ALA A 129 6.45 -3.36 -0.64
C ALA A 129 6.22 -1.94 -0.12
N ALA A 130 6.30 -1.71 1.20
CA ALA A 130 6.15 -0.39 1.79
C ALA A 130 7.29 0.54 1.40
N GLU A 131 8.53 0.07 1.48
CA GLU A 131 9.71 0.87 1.12
C GLU A 131 9.72 1.25 -0.36
N TYR A 132 9.45 0.30 -1.26
CA TYR A 132 9.36 0.58 -2.70
C TYR A 132 8.22 1.54 -3.04
N ALA A 133 7.12 1.50 -2.31
CA ALA A 133 6.01 2.42 -2.51
C ALA A 133 6.30 3.84 -1.98
N MET A 134 7.10 3.96 -0.92
CA MET A 134 7.35 5.21 -0.21
C MET A 134 8.68 5.86 -0.60
N ARG A 135 9.60 5.14 -1.27
CA ARG A 135 10.89 5.66 -1.67
C ARG A 135 10.75 6.94 -2.51
N GLY A 136 11.53 7.96 -2.17
CA GLY A 136 11.50 9.25 -2.86
C GLY A 136 10.25 10.10 -2.67
N LYS A 137 9.23 9.62 -1.92
CA LYS A 137 8.00 10.37 -1.67
C LYS A 137 8.25 11.56 -0.74
N LYS A 138 7.73 12.72 -1.12
CA LYS A 138 7.85 13.94 -0.33
C LYS A 138 7.01 13.85 0.94
N GLY A 139 7.60 14.30 2.05
CA GLY A 139 6.92 14.32 3.35
C GLY A 139 6.85 12.97 4.06
N VAL A 140 7.33 11.87 3.47
CA VAL A 140 7.31 10.53 4.05
C VAL A 140 8.72 10.07 4.38
N ARG A 141 8.91 9.52 5.59
CA ARG A 141 10.09 8.72 5.96
C ARG A 141 9.65 7.36 6.45
N VAL A 142 10.41 6.33 6.13
CA VAL A 142 10.13 4.96 6.52
C VAL A 142 11.23 4.45 7.43
N PHE A 143 10.83 3.91 8.58
CA PHE A 143 11.68 3.20 9.54
C PHE A 143 11.15 1.78 9.64
N MET A 144 11.87 0.84 9.03
CA MET A 144 11.44 -0.55 8.97
C MET A 144 12.32 -1.43 9.85
N LEU A 145 11.71 -2.05 10.85
CA LEU A 145 12.36 -2.97 11.77
C LEU A 145 12.27 -4.40 11.21
N SER A 146 13.40 -5.09 11.19
CA SER A 146 13.46 -6.47 10.74
C SER A 146 14.38 -7.31 11.64
N PRO A 147 14.11 -8.62 11.80
CA PRO A 147 14.96 -9.48 12.64
C PRO A 147 16.29 -9.74 11.94
N HIS A 148 17.39 -9.42 12.63
CA HIS A 148 18.75 -9.55 12.09
C HIS A 148 19.03 -10.98 11.62
N GLY A 149 19.45 -11.11 10.36
CA GLY A 149 19.83 -12.40 9.76
C GLY A 149 18.70 -13.43 9.58
N ARG A 150 17.42 -13.02 9.75
CA ARG A 150 16.28 -13.96 9.70
C ARG A 150 15.31 -13.74 8.53
N MET A 151 15.56 -12.77 7.68
CA MET A 151 14.84 -12.63 6.42
C MET A 151 15.47 -13.48 5.33
N SER A 152 14.70 -13.81 4.29
CA SER A 152 15.27 -14.46 3.11
C SER A 152 16.33 -13.58 2.44
N PRO A 153 17.38 -14.15 1.82
CA PRO A 153 18.40 -13.36 1.11
C PRO A 153 17.80 -12.44 0.03
N PHE A 154 16.75 -12.89 -0.64
CA PHE A 154 16.06 -12.11 -1.66
C PHE A 154 15.41 -10.85 -1.07
N GLN A 155 14.67 -11.00 0.03
CA GLN A 155 14.00 -9.87 0.69
C GLN A 155 15.00 -8.90 1.33
N GLN A 156 16.10 -9.42 1.90
CA GLN A 156 17.20 -8.58 2.38
C GLN A 156 17.80 -7.75 1.23
N ALA A 157 18.05 -8.37 0.09
CA ALA A 157 18.59 -7.68 -1.07
C ALA A 157 17.63 -6.60 -1.58
N GLN A 158 16.33 -6.86 -1.62
CA GLN A 158 15.33 -5.87 -2.01
C GLN A 158 15.36 -4.65 -1.09
N MET A 159 15.30 -4.84 0.23
CA MET A 159 15.21 -3.75 1.20
C MET A 159 16.53 -3.00 1.37
N PHE A 160 17.61 -3.73 1.60
CA PHE A 160 18.89 -3.13 1.97
C PHE A 160 19.68 -2.56 0.78
N SER A 161 19.23 -2.81 -0.45
CA SER A 161 19.78 -2.15 -1.64
C SER A 161 19.23 -0.73 -1.85
N LEU A 162 18.15 -0.36 -1.17
CA LEU A 162 17.58 0.98 -1.31
C LEU A 162 18.50 2.02 -0.66
N GLN A 163 18.86 3.05 -1.44
CA GLN A 163 19.72 4.15 -1.00
C GLN A 163 18.95 5.48 -0.89
N ASP A 164 17.64 5.41 -0.93
CA ASP A 164 16.78 6.58 -0.85
C ASP A 164 16.88 7.23 0.55
N PRO A 165 17.09 8.54 0.66
CA PRO A 165 17.37 9.20 1.95
C PRO A 165 16.19 9.18 2.92
N ASN A 166 15.02 8.79 2.47
CA ASN A 166 13.81 8.67 3.29
C ASN A 166 13.51 7.23 3.70
N ILE A 167 14.37 6.25 3.38
CA ILE A 167 14.21 4.84 3.75
C ILE A 167 15.29 4.46 4.76
N HIS A 168 14.86 3.93 5.91
CA HIS A 168 15.74 3.53 7.01
C HIS A 168 15.43 2.11 7.47
N ASN A 169 16.34 1.20 7.20
CA ASN A 169 16.27 -0.19 7.64
C ASN A 169 16.99 -0.37 8.98
N ILE A 170 16.30 -0.96 9.96
CA ILE A 170 16.81 -1.19 11.31
C ILE A 170 16.76 -2.69 11.62
N ALA A 171 17.93 -3.30 11.73
CA ALA A 171 18.05 -4.70 12.12
C ALA A 171 18.00 -4.85 13.64
N ILE A 172 17.11 -5.70 14.15
CA ILE A 172 16.91 -5.97 15.57
C ILE A 172 17.47 -7.35 15.90
N GLU A 173 18.31 -7.43 16.94
CA GLU A 173 18.73 -8.71 17.49
C GLU A 173 17.55 -9.39 18.19
N GLY A 174 16.96 -10.37 17.51
CA GLY A 174 15.75 -11.04 17.99
C GLY A 174 14.98 -11.75 16.88
N VAL A 175 13.70 -11.96 17.12
CA VAL A 175 12.74 -12.52 16.15
C VAL A 175 11.77 -11.46 15.65
N PHE A 176 10.93 -11.81 14.70
CA PHE A 176 9.96 -10.88 14.13
C PHE A 176 8.99 -10.31 15.18
N ASP A 177 8.62 -11.12 16.17
CA ASP A 177 7.72 -10.68 17.24
C ASP A 177 8.35 -9.57 18.10
N ASP A 178 9.67 -9.62 18.34
CA ASP A 178 10.39 -8.54 19.04
C ASP A 178 10.30 -7.22 18.27
N CYS A 179 10.45 -7.28 16.93
CA CYS A 179 10.25 -6.11 16.10
C CYS A 179 8.82 -5.55 16.19
N GLN A 180 7.83 -6.44 16.18
CA GLN A 180 6.42 -6.05 16.32
C GLN A 180 6.13 -5.43 17.68
N ASP A 181 6.71 -5.95 18.76
CA ASP A 181 6.48 -5.46 20.13
C ASP A 181 7.05 -4.04 20.29
N ILE A 182 8.19 -3.73 19.68
CA ILE A 182 8.71 -2.36 19.63
C ILE A 182 7.72 -1.44 18.90
N VAL A 183 7.22 -1.85 17.73
CA VAL A 183 6.24 -1.05 16.96
C VAL A 183 4.95 -0.84 17.74
N LYS A 184 4.45 -1.88 18.43
CA LYS A 184 3.26 -1.78 19.30
C LYS A 184 3.50 -0.83 20.47
N ALA A 185 4.66 -0.94 21.13
CA ALA A 185 5.00 -0.06 22.27
C ALA A 185 5.01 1.41 21.84
N VAL A 186 5.67 1.73 20.72
CA VAL A 186 5.66 3.09 20.14
C VAL A 186 4.26 3.53 19.72
N SER A 187 3.47 2.64 19.14
CA SER A 187 2.11 2.96 18.68
C SER A 187 1.15 3.24 19.85
N ASN A 188 1.39 2.64 21.01
CA ASN A 188 0.62 2.84 22.24
C ASN A 188 1.02 4.11 23.00
N ASP A 189 2.23 4.62 22.81
CA ASP A 189 2.64 5.92 23.33
C ASP A 189 2.10 7.04 22.45
N LEU A 190 0.89 7.48 22.74
CA LEU A 190 0.20 8.50 21.94
C LEU A 190 0.93 9.84 21.93
N ALA A 191 1.58 10.22 23.03
CA ALA A 191 2.33 11.47 23.12
C ALA A 191 3.58 11.44 22.24
N PHE A 192 4.32 10.35 22.28
CA PHE A 192 5.49 10.13 21.42
C PHE A 192 5.08 10.08 19.93
N LYS A 193 4.05 9.30 19.64
CA LYS A 193 3.50 9.16 18.30
C LYS A 193 3.09 10.50 17.68
N GLN A 194 2.40 11.33 18.46
CA GLN A 194 1.96 12.65 18.01
C GLN A 194 3.16 13.60 17.84
N ARG A 195 4.08 13.64 18.80
CA ARG A 195 5.28 14.50 18.74
C ARG A 195 6.14 14.21 17.52
N HIS A 196 6.25 12.96 17.13
CA HIS A 196 7.12 12.51 16.06
C HIS A 196 6.38 12.19 14.75
N HIS A 197 5.08 12.54 14.65
CA HIS A 197 4.27 12.30 13.47
C HIS A 197 4.34 10.83 12.98
N ILE A 198 4.23 9.87 13.92
CA ILE A 198 4.38 8.45 13.60
C ILE A 198 3.07 7.87 13.11
N GLY A 199 3.12 7.26 11.92
CA GLY A 199 2.09 6.41 11.36
C GLY A 199 2.57 4.99 11.18
N THR A 200 1.65 4.10 10.87
CA THR A 200 1.95 2.71 10.54
C THR A 200 1.31 2.36 9.20
N VAL A 201 1.93 1.42 8.48
CA VAL A 201 1.34 0.80 7.30
C VAL A 201 1.00 -0.64 7.61
N ASN A 202 -0.14 -1.10 7.16
CA ASN A 202 -0.55 -2.49 7.30
C ASN A 202 -0.98 -3.03 5.94
N SER A 203 -0.41 -4.17 5.58
CA SER A 203 -0.77 -4.87 4.35
C SER A 203 -2.11 -5.59 4.43
N ILE A 204 -2.67 -5.76 5.63
CA ILE A 204 -3.93 -6.46 5.88
C ILE A 204 -4.89 -5.50 6.58
N ASN A 205 -6.01 -5.23 5.93
CA ASN A 205 -7.13 -4.54 6.53
C ASN A 205 -8.44 -5.17 6.05
N TRP A 206 -9.53 -4.87 6.72
CA TRP A 206 -10.82 -5.47 6.46
C TRP A 206 -11.45 -5.04 5.11
N ALA A 207 -10.97 -3.96 4.49
CA ALA A 207 -11.43 -3.49 3.18
C ALA A 207 -10.85 -4.32 2.01
N ARG A 208 -9.93 -5.22 2.29
CA ARG A 208 -9.44 -6.20 1.34
C ARG A 208 -10.35 -7.39 1.23
#